data_85d1075b715ad792bbae4604cfa59ad1
#
_entry.id   85d1075b715ad792bbae4604cfa59ad1
#
_cell.length_a   1.000
_cell.length_b   1.000
_cell.length_c   1.000
_cell.angle_alpha   90.00
_cell.angle_beta   90.00
_cell.angle_gamma   90.00
#
_symmetry.space_group_name_H-M   'P 1'
#
loop_
_entity.id
_entity.type
_entity.pdbx_description
1 polymer ?
#
loop_
_entity_poly.entity_id
_entity_poly.type
_entity_poly.pdbx_seq_one_letter_code
_entity_poly.pdbx_strand_id
1 'polypeptide(L)'
;TLLQNVMGQNPEFYVTPTSGVLELFYGARANYTASPEFKAQDSEVMKSGFLHFCRYGLEGFFHGVTDKPYVLDKSRGWGVHYGFLNSFYGDPKIICMVRDLRGVFASMEKNFRKHPHKDIGIVNHSEMKGTTTEKRIDIWAQSPPVGMALERLNQIIKEGNDKHIHF
;
A
#
# COMPACT_ATOMS: atom_id res chain seq x y z
N THR A 1 -13.87 -3.83 -2.92
CA THR A 1 -14.15 -4.34 -1.56
C THR A 1 -15.46 -3.76 -1.02
N LEU A 2 -16.02 -4.35 0.06
CA LEU A 2 -17.25 -3.85 0.66
C LEU A 2 -17.14 -2.37 1.04
N LEU A 3 -16.06 -1.99 1.74
CA LEU A 3 -15.81 -0.61 2.12
C LEU A 3 -15.83 0.34 0.91
N GLN A 4 -15.16 -0.02 -0.19
CA GLN A 4 -15.14 0.81 -1.41
C GLN A 4 -16.55 1.00 -1.98
N ASN A 5 -17.35 -0.08 -1.99
CA ASN A 5 -18.72 -0.01 -2.50
C ASN A 5 -19.62 0.87 -1.61
N VAL A 6 -19.44 0.78 -0.30
CA VAL A 6 -20.20 1.62 0.65
C VAL A 6 -19.79 3.08 0.51
N MET A 7 -18.49 3.38 0.54
CA MET A 7 -17.99 4.77 0.44
C MET A 7 -18.29 5.39 -0.92
N GLY A 8 -18.26 4.59 -2.00
CA GLY A 8 -18.55 5.05 -3.35
C GLY A 8 -20.00 5.40 -3.62
N GLN A 9 -20.93 5.06 -2.70
CA GLN A 9 -22.33 5.51 -2.78
C GLN A 9 -22.49 6.99 -2.38
N ASN A 10 -21.56 7.54 -1.61
CA ASN A 10 -21.56 8.96 -1.31
C ASN A 10 -20.99 9.75 -2.50
N PRO A 11 -21.75 10.67 -3.10
CA PRO A 11 -21.33 11.43 -4.27
C PRO A 11 -20.12 12.33 -4.04
N GLU A 12 -19.82 12.67 -2.80
CA GLU A 12 -18.64 13.47 -2.45
C GLU A 12 -17.33 12.69 -2.48
N PHE A 13 -17.38 11.35 -2.52
CA PHE A 13 -16.18 10.52 -2.55
C PHE A 13 -15.81 10.08 -3.96
N TYR A 14 -14.53 10.25 -4.30
CA TYR A 14 -13.89 9.50 -5.37
C TYR A 14 -13.20 8.28 -4.75
N VAL A 15 -13.55 7.09 -5.22
CA VAL A 15 -13.02 5.83 -4.67
C VAL A 15 -12.24 5.08 -5.74
N THR A 16 -10.94 4.88 -5.54
CA THR A 16 -10.13 4.10 -6.48
C THR A 16 -10.43 2.60 -6.32
N PRO A 17 -10.65 1.85 -7.42
CA PRO A 17 -10.82 0.39 -7.34
C PRO A 17 -9.52 -0.31 -6.92
N THR A 18 -8.41 0.20 -7.40
CA THR A 18 -7.02 -0.07 -7.03
C THR A 18 -6.19 1.11 -7.47
N SER A 19 -5.11 1.39 -6.78
CA SER A 19 -4.27 2.54 -7.08
C SER A 19 -2.83 2.14 -7.28
N GLY A 20 -2.20 2.77 -8.27
CA GLY A 20 -0.76 2.71 -8.52
C GLY A 20 -0.03 3.98 -8.10
N VAL A 21 -0.72 4.96 -7.49
CA VAL A 21 -0.10 6.25 -7.15
C VAL A 21 1.10 6.10 -6.21
N LEU A 22 1.03 5.16 -5.26
CA LEU A 22 2.13 4.86 -4.35
C LEU A 22 3.42 4.46 -5.10
N GLU A 23 3.29 3.74 -6.22
CA GLU A 23 4.43 3.29 -7.02
C GLU A 23 5.19 4.46 -7.63
N LEU A 24 4.50 5.56 -7.97
CA LEU A 24 5.14 6.79 -8.46
C LEU A 24 6.05 7.39 -7.39
N PHE A 25 5.58 7.46 -6.15
CA PHE A 25 6.37 8.00 -5.03
C PHE A 25 7.50 7.06 -4.62
N TYR A 26 7.26 5.76 -4.70
CA TYR A 26 8.30 4.78 -4.42
C TYR A 26 9.42 4.82 -5.45
N GLY A 27 9.07 4.94 -6.73
CA GLY A 27 10.02 5.16 -7.82
C GLY A 27 10.78 6.48 -7.65
N ALA A 28 10.09 7.57 -7.33
CA ALA A 28 10.70 8.86 -7.06
C ALA A 28 11.68 8.79 -5.87
N ARG A 29 11.31 8.09 -4.78
CA ARG A 29 12.18 7.87 -3.62
C ARG A 29 13.43 7.09 -3.99
N ALA A 30 13.30 6.03 -4.79
CA ALA A 30 14.43 5.24 -5.25
C ALA A 30 15.40 6.09 -6.06
N ASN A 31 14.89 6.90 -7.00
CA ASN A 31 15.70 7.84 -7.78
C ASN A 31 16.35 8.90 -6.90
N TYR A 32 15.61 9.53 -6.00
CA TYR A 32 16.13 10.52 -5.06
C TYR A 32 17.30 9.96 -4.23
N THR A 33 17.16 8.76 -3.69
CA THR A 33 18.21 8.16 -2.85
C THR A 33 19.41 7.64 -3.63
N ALA A 34 19.25 7.34 -4.91
CA ALA A 34 20.32 6.83 -5.77
C ALA A 34 21.11 7.95 -6.47
N SER A 35 20.46 9.05 -6.83
CA SER A 35 21.04 10.12 -7.66
C SER A 35 22.25 10.80 -7.01
N PRO A 36 23.39 10.84 -7.70
CA PRO A 36 24.57 11.59 -7.25
C PRO A 36 24.32 13.10 -7.18
N GLU A 37 23.45 13.65 -8.02
CA GLU A 37 23.11 15.08 -8.03
C GLU A 37 22.43 15.52 -6.74
N PHE A 38 21.52 14.68 -6.19
CA PHE A 38 20.91 14.95 -4.89
C PHE A 38 21.90 14.77 -3.74
N LYS A 39 22.80 13.79 -3.84
CA LYS A 39 23.84 13.53 -2.82
C LYS A 39 24.92 14.61 -2.76
N ALA A 40 25.14 15.33 -3.85
CA ALA A 40 26.12 16.42 -3.92
C ALA A 40 25.63 17.74 -3.29
N GLN A 41 24.36 17.81 -2.89
CA GLN A 41 23.75 19.00 -2.32
C GLN A 41 23.52 18.85 -0.81
N ASP A 42 23.10 19.93 -0.14
CA ASP A 42 22.74 19.88 1.27
C ASP A 42 21.61 18.88 1.52
N SER A 43 21.86 17.91 2.38
CA SER A 43 20.96 16.77 2.59
C SER A 43 19.63 17.16 3.20
N GLU A 44 19.59 18.15 4.11
CA GLU A 44 18.36 18.57 4.77
C GLU A 44 17.49 19.42 3.84
N VAL A 45 18.13 20.27 3.03
CA VAL A 45 17.43 21.04 2.00
C VAL A 45 16.82 20.11 0.96
N MET A 46 17.58 19.14 0.46
CA MET A 46 17.10 18.19 -0.54
C MET A 46 16.01 17.26 0.00
N LYS A 47 16.14 16.81 1.24
CA LYS A 47 15.10 16.04 1.92
C LYS A 47 13.81 16.83 2.07
N SER A 48 13.88 18.08 2.50
CA SER A 48 12.72 18.98 2.58
C SER A 48 12.06 19.14 1.21
N GLY A 49 12.83 19.43 0.18
CA GLY A 49 12.33 19.55 -1.19
C GLY A 49 11.66 18.27 -1.69
N PHE A 50 12.27 17.11 -1.44
CA PHE A 50 11.69 15.83 -1.82
C PHE A 50 10.38 15.52 -1.08
N LEU A 51 10.27 15.82 0.21
CA LEU A 51 9.02 15.62 0.96
C LEU A 51 7.90 16.56 0.47
N HIS A 52 8.23 17.81 0.12
CA HIS A 52 7.27 18.72 -0.52
C HIS A 52 6.83 18.21 -1.90
N PHE A 53 7.78 17.75 -2.73
CA PHE A 53 7.45 17.11 -4.00
C PHE A 53 6.47 15.94 -3.82
N CYS A 54 6.70 15.07 -2.85
CA CYS A 54 5.80 13.94 -2.57
C CYS A 54 4.40 14.43 -2.15
N ARG A 55 4.33 15.41 -1.27
CA ARG A 55 3.06 15.95 -0.78
C ARG A 55 2.23 16.56 -1.91
N TYR A 56 2.79 17.55 -2.59
CA TYR A 56 2.08 18.26 -3.66
C TYR A 56 1.85 17.38 -4.89
N GLY A 57 2.75 16.44 -5.14
CA GLY A 57 2.56 15.43 -6.17
C GLY A 57 1.35 14.53 -5.91
N LEU A 58 1.14 14.12 -4.65
CA LEU A 58 -0.04 13.33 -4.27
C LEU A 58 -1.33 14.14 -4.40
N GLU A 59 -1.34 15.35 -3.87
CA GLU A 59 -2.47 16.27 -3.97
C GLU A 59 -2.80 16.58 -5.45
N GLY A 60 -1.79 16.97 -6.24
CA GLY A 60 -1.95 17.30 -7.65
C GLY A 60 -2.40 16.10 -8.50
N PHE A 61 -1.92 14.88 -8.20
CA PHE A 61 -2.39 13.69 -8.88
C PHE A 61 -3.90 13.50 -8.71
N PHE A 62 -4.41 13.60 -7.49
CA PHE A 62 -5.83 13.41 -7.26
C PHE A 62 -6.69 14.58 -7.74
N HIS A 63 -6.19 15.82 -7.68
CA HIS A 63 -6.87 16.96 -8.33
C HIS A 63 -6.99 16.80 -9.85
N GLY A 64 -6.01 16.16 -10.49
CA GLY A 64 -6.08 15.83 -11.91
C GLY A 64 -7.03 14.67 -12.24
N VAL A 65 -7.41 13.87 -11.25
CA VAL A 65 -8.27 12.69 -11.42
C VAL A 65 -9.73 13.00 -11.11
N THR A 66 -10.00 13.92 -10.16
CA THR A 66 -11.35 14.20 -9.68
C THR A 66 -11.48 15.58 -9.06
N ASP A 67 -12.66 16.18 -9.23
CA ASP A 67 -13.08 17.42 -8.54
C ASP A 67 -13.78 17.16 -7.21
N LYS A 68 -13.93 15.89 -6.81
CA LYS A 68 -14.62 15.53 -5.58
C LYS A 68 -13.79 15.90 -4.35
N PRO A 69 -14.45 16.39 -3.26
CA PRO A 69 -13.75 16.88 -2.08
C PRO A 69 -13.01 15.79 -1.30
N TYR A 70 -13.41 14.53 -1.43
CA TYR A 70 -12.82 13.41 -0.72
C TYR A 70 -12.33 12.33 -1.67
N VAL A 71 -11.14 11.82 -1.42
CA VAL A 71 -10.56 10.69 -2.15
C VAL A 71 -10.32 9.53 -1.19
N LEU A 72 -10.90 8.37 -1.48
CA LEU A 72 -10.56 7.12 -0.83
C LEU A 72 -9.66 6.31 -1.75
N ASP A 73 -8.36 6.36 -1.50
CA ASP A 73 -7.39 5.60 -2.27
C ASP A 73 -7.15 4.22 -1.69
N LYS A 74 -7.38 3.20 -2.49
CA LYS A 74 -7.23 1.81 -2.04
C LYS A 74 -5.91 1.24 -2.52
N SER A 75 -4.96 1.10 -1.60
CA SER A 75 -3.74 0.32 -1.79
C SER A 75 -3.37 -0.44 -0.52
N ARG A 76 -2.90 -1.68 -0.68
CA ARG A 76 -2.29 -2.43 0.42
C ARG A 76 -0.94 -1.86 0.83
N GLY A 77 -0.29 -1.16 -0.08
CA GLY A 77 1.01 -0.55 0.14
C GLY A 77 1.00 0.59 1.16
N TRP A 78 -0.11 1.30 1.34
CA TRP A 78 -0.17 2.40 2.30
C TRP A 78 0.17 1.97 3.72
N GLY A 79 -0.32 0.81 4.17
CA GLY A 79 0.04 0.26 5.49
C GLY A 79 1.51 -0.14 5.57
N VAL A 80 2.08 -0.72 4.51
CA VAL A 80 3.50 -1.10 4.46
C VAL A 80 4.41 0.13 4.49
N HIS A 81 4.01 1.21 3.83
CA HIS A 81 4.80 2.45 3.70
C HIS A 81 4.30 3.60 4.58
N TYR A 82 3.60 3.27 5.66
CA TYR A 82 3.01 4.26 6.57
C TYR A 82 4.01 5.32 7.03
N GLY A 83 5.19 4.92 7.51
CA GLY A 83 6.22 5.86 7.96
C GLY A 83 6.67 6.83 6.86
N PHE A 84 6.76 6.36 5.62
CA PHE A 84 7.07 7.23 4.49
C PHE A 84 5.90 8.20 4.20
N LEU A 85 4.67 7.71 4.14
CA LEU A 85 3.49 8.56 3.96
C LEU A 85 3.41 9.64 5.05
N ASN A 86 3.56 9.24 6.30
CA ASN A 86 3.50 10.16 7.44
C ASN A 86 4.61 11.23 7.39
N SER A 87 5.78 10.91 6.81
CA SER A 87 6.90 11.86 6.73
C SER A 87 6.62 13.06 5.82
N PHE A 88 5.74 12.93 4.83
CA PHE A 88 5.42 14.03 3.91
C PHE A 88 3.96 14.51 3.98
N TYR A 89 3.03 13.69 4.46
CA TYR A 89 1.62 14.08 4.54
C TYR A 89 1.23 14.60 5.93
N GLY A 90 1.89 14.10 6.98
CA GLY A 90 1.77 14.60 8.35
C GLY A 90 0.54 14.12 9.13
N ASP A 91 -0.62 13.96 8.49
CA ASP A 91 -1.87 13.48 9.11
C ASP A 91 -2.68 12.59 8.15
N PRO A 92 -2.10 11.45 7.71
CA PRO A 92 -2.80 10.54 6.82
C PRO A 92 -3.97 9.86 7.54
N LYS A 93 -5.14 9.82 6.91
CA LYS A 93 -6.30 9.07 7.41
C LYS A 93 -6.28 7.68 6.79
N ILE A 94 -5.93 6.66 7.54
CA ILE A 94 -5.85 5.28 7.07
C ILE A 94 -6.95 4.44 7.72
N ILE A 95 -7.72 3.74 6.90
CA ILE A 95 -8.66 2.72 7.36
C ILE A 95 -8.04 1.36 7.08
N CYS A 96 -7.75 0.61 8.13
CA CYS A 96 -7.19 -0.72 8.05
C CYS A 96 -8.30 -1.78 8.20
N MET A 97 -8.61 -2.46 7.10
CA MET A 97 -9.61 -3.52 7.12
C MET A 97 -9.05 -4.79 7.76
N VAL A 98 -9.52 -5.10 8.96
CA VAL A 98 -9.14 -6.30 9.72
C VAL A 98 -10.06 -7.46 9.35
N ARG A 99 -9.48 -8.64 9.17
CA ARG A 99 -10.20 -9.88 8.83
C ARG A 99 -9.51 -11.09 9.43
N ASP A 100 -10.26 -12.15 9.72
CA ASP A 100 -9.72 -13.46 10.08
C ASP A 100 -8.76 -13.98 8.98
N LEU A 101 -7.50 -14.19 9.33
CA LEU A 101 -6.46 -14.63 8.42
C LEU A 101 -6.76 -16.00 7.79
N ARG A 102 -7.44 -16.89 8.50
CA ARG A 102 -7.88 -18.17 7.95
C ARG A 102 -8.76 -17.98 6.72
N GLY A 103 -9.69 -17.02 6.79
CA GLY A 103 -10.55 -16.65 5.67
C GLY A 103 -9.79 -15.98 4.54
N VAL A 104 -8.72 -15.23 4.83
CA VAL A 104 -7.84 -14.63 3.82
C VAL A 104 -7.10 -15.73 3.06
N PHE A 105 -6.40 -16.62 3.76
CA PHE A 105 -5.63 -17.71 3.14
C PHE A 105 -6.51 -18.71 2.40
N ALA A 106 -7.69 -19.06 2.94
CA ALA A 106 -8.66 -19.87 2.23
C ALA A 106 -9.11 -19.24 0.89
N SER A 107 -9.28 -17.92 0.87
CA SER A 107 -9.62 -17.20 -0.37
C SER A 107 -8.45 -17.20 -1.36
N MET A 108 -7.21 -17.04 -0.89
CA MET A 108 -6.00 -17.09 -1.72
C MET A 108 -5.82 -18.49 -2.32
N GLU A 109 -5.98 -19.55 -1.52
CA GLU A 109 -5.91 -20.93 -1.97
C GLU A 109 -6.99 -21.25 -3.03
N LYS A 110 -8.21 -20.80 -2.79
CA LYS A 110 -9.29 -20.95 -3.78
C LYS A 110 -8.97 -20.25 -5.11
N ASN A 111 -8.35 -19.08 -5.05
CA ASN A 111 -7.92 -18.36 -6.24
C ASN A 111 -6.75 -19.05 -6.95
N PHE A 112 -5.76 -19.54 -6.20
CA PHE A 112 -4.66 -20.34 -6.74
C PHE A 112 -5.16 -21.57 -7.49
N ARG A 113 -6.07 -22.34 -6.89
CA ARG A 113 -6.66 -23.55 -7.53
C ARG A 113 -7.40 -23.25 -8.83
N LYS A 114 -8.01 -22.06 -8.93
CA LYS A 114 -8.69 -21.63 -10.16
C LYS A 114 -7.71 -21.18 -11.25
N HIS A 115 -6.58 -20.63 -10.86
CA HIS A 115 -5.62 -19.98 -11.76
C HIS A 115 -4.17 -20.32 -11.42
N PRO A 116 -3.77 -21.63 -11.43
CA PRO A 116 -2.47 -22.07 -10.91
C PRO A 116 -1.26 -21.63 -11.77
N HIS A 117 -1.51 -21.10 -12.97
CA HIS A 117 -0.49 -20.64 -13.90
C HIS A 117 -0.51 -19.12 -14.13
N LYS A 118 -1.37 -18.40 -13.43
CA LYS A 118 -1.55 -16.97 -13.63
C LYS A 118 -0.98 -16.20 -12.48
N ASP A 119 0.13 -15.51 -12.73
CA ASP A 119 0.65 -14.55 -11.77
C ASP A 119 -0.32 -13.37 -11.64
N ILE A 120 -0.65 -13.00 -10.41
CA ILE A 120 -1.65 -11.97 -10.10
C ILE A 120 -0.96 -10.89 -9.25
N GLY A 121 -0.54 -9.84 -9.93
CA GLY A 121 0.22 -8.76 -9.29
C GLY A 121 1.55 -9.28 -8.74
N ILE A 122 1.77 -9.13 -7.43
CA ILE A 122 3.00 -9.56 -6.76
C ILE A 122 2.96 -11.03 -6.28
N VAL A 123 1.91 -11.78 -6.62
CA VAL A 123 1.77 -13.19 -6.21
C VAL A 123 2.12 -14.09 -7.39
N ASN A 124 3.25 -14.76 -7.31
CA ASN A 124 3.75 -15.67 -8.34
C ASN A 124 3.13 -17.06 -8.17
N HIS A 125 1.96 -17.28 -8.77
CA HIS A 125 1.30 -18.58 -8.73
C HIS A 125 2.09 -19.66 -9.47
N SER A 126 2.79 -19.29 -10.55
CA SER A 126 3.62 -20.21 -11.33
C SER A 126 4.73 -20.86 -10.49
N GLU A 127 5.35 -20.14 -9.57
CA GLU A 127 6.40 -20.63 -8.66
C GLU A 127 5.86 -21.57 -7.57
N MET A 128 4.57 -21.49 -7.29
CA MET A 128 3.91 -22.32 -6.25
C MET A 128 3.36 -23.63 -6.78
N LYS A 129 3.50 -23.88 -8.09
CA LYS A 129 3.02 -25.11 -8.71
C LYS A 129 3.71 -26.33 -8.12
N GLY A 130 2.93 -27.36 -7.79
CA GLY A 130 3.43 -28.59 -7.19
C GLY A 130 3.72 -28.52 -5.69
N THR A 131 3.50 -27.36 -5.05
CA THR A 131 3.61 -27.24 -3.59
C THR A 131 2.33 -27.67 -2.88
N THR A 132 2.44 -28.07 -1.61
CA THR A 132 1.28 -28.38 -0.76
C THR A 132 0.54 -27.11 -0.35
N THR A 133 -0.70 -27.24 0.12
CA THR A 133 -1.49 -26.11 0.63
C THR A 133 -0.79 -25.44 1.83
N GLU A 134 -0.23 -26.24 2.74
CA GLU A 134 0.53 -25.76 3.90
C GLU A 134 1.72 -24.91 3.45
N LYS A 135 2.51 -25.41 2.50
CA LYS A 135 3.67 -24.68 1.99
C LYS A 135 3.27 -23.35 1.33
N ARG A 136 2.15 -23.30 0.61
CA ARG A 136 1.66 -22.03 0.04
C ARG A 136 1.21 -21.05 1.12
N ILE A 137 0.54 -21.54 2.17
CA ILE A 137 0.14 -20.68 3.30
C ILE A 137 1.36 -20.10 3.98
N ASP A 138 2.42 -20.90 4.22
CA ASP A 138 3.68 -20.42 4.81
C ASP A 138 4.33 -19.33 3.94
N ILE A 139 4.36 -19.52 2.62
CA ILE A 139 4.88 -18.52 1.69
C ILE A 139 4.07 -17.23 1.78
N TRP A 140 2.74 -17.30 1.74
CA TRP A 140 1.87 -16.12 1.81
C TRP A 140 1.93 -15.42 3.17
N ALA A 141 2.14 -16.17 4.25
CA ALA A 141 2.29 -15.60 5.59
C ALA A 141 3.61 -14.82 5.78
N GLN A 142 4.63 -15.11 4.97
CA GLN A 142 5.96 -14.49 5.06
C GLN A 142 6.22 -13.48 3.95
N SER A 143 5.36 -13.38 2.94
CA SER A 143 5.58 -12.57 1.75
C SER A 143 4.45 -11.54 1.51
N PRO A 144 4.68 -10.58 0.60
CA PRO A 144 3.60 -9.72 0.14
C PRO A 144 2.45 -10.53 -0.51
N PRO A 145 1.22 -10.07 -0.41
CA PRO A 145 0.77 -8.82 0.21
C PRO A 145 0.36 -8.97 1.69
N VAL A 146 0.18 -10.19 2.21
CA VAL A 146 -0.43 -10.42 3.53
C VAL A 146 0.60 -10.38 4.64
N GLY A 147 1.65 -11.20 4.55
CA GLY A 147 2.66 -11.34 5.60
C GLY A 147 3.37 -10.02 5.91
N MET A 148 3.87 -9.34 4.88
CA MET A 148 4.52 -8.04 5.06
C MET A 148 3.58 -6.98 5.62
N ALA A 149 2.32 -6.93 5.20
CA ALA A 149 1.36 -5.97 5.73
C ALA A 149 1.09 -6.22 7.22
N LEU A 150 0.92 -7.50 7.60
CA LEU A 150 0.69 -7.89 8.99
C LEU A 150 1.90 -7.57 9.88
N GLU A 151 3.10 -7.92 9.44
CA GLU A 151 4.34 -7.64 10.17
C GLU A 151 4.52 -6.12 10.38
N ARG A 152 4.35 -5.34 9.31
CA ARG A 152 4.49 -3.89 9.38
C ARG A 152 3.44 -3.23 10.28
N LEU A 153 2.19 -3.65 10.22
CA LEU A 153 1.13 -3.16 11.10
C LEU A 153 1.42 -3.51 12.56
N ASN A 154 1.84 -4.72 12.84
CA ASN A 154 2.24 -5.12 14.19
C ASN A 154 3.40 -4.27 14.72
N GLN A 155 4.38 -3.95 13.89
CA GLN A 155 5.48 -3.07 14.25
C GLN A 155 4.97 -1.65 14.57
N ILE A 156 4.15 -1.07 13.71
CA ILE A 156 3.58 0.27 13.88
C ILE A 156 2.79 0.36 15.20
N ILE A 157 1.96 -0.64 15.51
CA ILE A 157 1.19 -0.70 16.76
C ILE A 157 2.11 -0.81 17.97
N LYS A 158 3.11 -1.71 17.92
CA LYS A 158 4.08 -1.88 19.02
C LYS A 158 4.91 -0.63 19.30
N GLU A 159 5.19 0.15 18.28
CA GLU A 159 5.92 1.41 18.39
C GLU A 159 5.02 2.60 18.83
N GLY A 160 3.70 2.39 18.98
CA GLY A 160 2.74 3.45 19.31
C GLY A 160 2.57 4.48 18.17
N ASN A 161 2.86 4.10 16.94
CA ASN A 161 2.83 4.95 15.76
C ASN A 161 1.51 4.82 14.95
N ASP A 162 0.47 4.23 15.53
CA ASP A 162 -0.81 3.93 14.88
C ASP A 162 -1.86 5.06 14.97
N LYS A 163 -1.46 6.22 15.45
CA LYS A 163 -2.33 7.40 15.69
C LYS A 163 -3.28 7.74 14.52
N HIS A 164 -2.86 7.48 13.29
CA HIS A 164 -3.62 7.83 12.09
C HIS A 164 -4.25 6.59 11.41
N ILE A 165 -4.22 5.44 12.07
CA ILE A 165 -4.77 4.18 11.57
C ILE A 165 -6.03 3.83 12.36
N HIS A 166 -7.14 3.66 11.64
CA HIS A 166 -8.42 3.21 12.19
C HIS A 166 -8.66 1.76 11.79
N PHE A 167 -8.92 0.91 12.77
CA PHE A 167 -9.17 -0.53 12.61
C PHE A 167 -10.65 -0.86 12.59
#